data_fd2f323a39145326d2324dc38e41e51a
#
_entry.id   fd2f323a39145326d2324dc38e41e51a
#
_cell.length_a   1.000
_cell.length_b   1.000
_cell.length_c   1.000
_cell.angle_alpha   90.00
_cell.angle_beta   90.00
_cell.angle_gamma   90.00
#
_symmetry.space_group_name_H-M   'P 1'
#
loop_
_entity.id
_entity.type
_entity.pdbx_description
1 polymer ?
#
loop_
_entity_poly.entity_id
_entity_poly.type
_entity_poly.pdbx_seq_one_letter_code
_entity_poly.pdbx_strand_id
1 'polypeptide(L)'
;MRKLRAYRAAQAALILLLGSGVGAACSSGGADERPARRPAGYFDTQGLLDAQVKQLQDQHPGLEKRVVLRGGAPETETLAQPDWAHELQLFYQADINKPALRGAYQVQTTDSAGLTRRTFRRLPEVDHPVTEMTVLQAGPTVRELRATVDQQNPLFFSGKQLRLRFGEDGTLSSYQVLGQQKLVGFDTTRYTANARVIR
;
A
#
# COMPACT_ATOMS: atom_id res chain seq x y z
N MET A 1 -13.85 -48.89 -11.82
CA MET A 1 -13.98 -50.15 -11.06
C MET A 1 -12.99 -50.15 -9.90
N ARG A 2 -13.54 -50.18 -8.68
CA ARG A 2 -12.98 -50.71 -7.44
C ARG A 2 -11.49 -50.42 -7.12
N LYS A 3 -11.25 -49.45 -6.22
CA LYS A 3 -10.51 -49.60 -4.95
C LYS A 3 -10.42 -48.22 -4.25
N LEU A 4 -11.55 -47.85 -3.70
CA LEU A 4 -11.68 -46.81 -2.69
C LEU A 4 -12.51 -47.45 -1.56
N ARG A 5 -11.89 -47.91 -0.52
CA ARG A 5 -12.47 -48.26 0.81
C ARG A 5 -11.46 -49.11 1.57
N ALA A 6 -10.70 -48.47 2.42
CA ALA A 6 -10.17 -49.07 3.65
C ALA A 6 -9.17 -48.11 4.29
N TYR A 7 -9.65 -47.22 5.15
CA TYR A 7 -8.95 -46.74 6.34
C TYR A 7 -9.98 -45.97 7.19
N ARG A 8 -10.97 -46.73 7.63
CA ARG A 8 -11.78 -46.36 8.80
C ARG A 8 -11.73 -47.52 9.77
N ALA A 9 -11.50 -47.20 11.02
CA ALA A 9 -11.50 -48.07 12.18
C ALA A 9 -10.12 -48.54 12.66
N ALA A 10 -9.61 -47.82 13.64
CA ALA A 10 -9.01 -48.36 14.85
C ALA A 10 -8.42 -47.16 15.63
N GLN A 11 -9.08 -46.71 16.62
CA GLN A 11 -8.61 -46.66 18.01
C GLN A 11 -9.54 -45.76 18.85
N ALA A 12 -10.58 -46.39 19.31
CA ALA A 12 -11.26 -45.97 20.53
C ALA A 12 -10.67 -46.81 21.66
N ALA A 13 -10.47 -46.14 22.77
CA ALA A 13 -10.34 -46.66 24.12
C ALA A 13 -9.03 -46.37 24.84
N LEU A 14 -9.23 -45.80 25.96
CA LEU A 14 -8.43 -45.75 27.20
C LEU A 14 -7.92 -44.32 27.48
N ILE A 15 -8.34 -43.58 28.47
CA ILE A 15 -8.47 -43.84 29.92
C ILE A 15 -9.19 -42.64 30.58
N LEU A 16 -10.17 -42.94 31.37
CA LEU A 16 -10.73 -42.11 32.43
C LEU A 16 -9.76 -42.14 33.62
N LEU A 17 -9.39 -40.98 34.18
CA LEU A 17 -9.12 -40.87 35.64
C LEU A 17 -8.96 -39.37 36.04
N LEU A 18 -9.98 -38.88 36.74
CA LEU A 18 -9.99 -38.04 37.94
C LEU A 18 -8.93 -36.95 38.14
N GLY A 19 -9.44 -35.70 38.19
CA GLY A 19 -8.71 -34.56 38.70
C GLY A 19 -9.65 -33.36 38.83
N SER A 20 -10.43 -33.33 39.92
CA SER A 20 -11.23 -32.15 40.32
C SER A 20 -10.27 -31.01 40.68
N GLY A 21 -10.20 -29.97 39.82
CA GLY A 21 -9.50 -28.71 40.08
C GLY A 21 -10.51 -27.57 39.84
N VAL A 22 -11.03 -27.02 40.93
CA VAL A 22 -11.74 -25.74 40.91
C VAL A 22 -10.74 -24.66 40.52
N GLY A 23 -10.79 -24.18 39.30
CA GLY A 23 -9.98 -23.07 38.78
C GLY A 23 -10.91 -21.95 38.32
N ALA A 24 -10.78 -20.80 38.94
CA ALA A 24 -11.53 -19.58 38.71
C ALA A 24 -11.59 -19.23 37.21
N ALA A 25 -12.81 -19.05 36.72
CA ALA A 25 -13.09 -18.49 35.39
C ALA A 25 -12.65 -17.01 35.38
N CYS A 26 -11.45 -16.74 34.91
CA CYS A 26 -11.12 -15.42 34.39
C CYS A 26 -11.83 -15.30 33.04
N SER A 27 -12.95 -14.61 33.00
CA SER A 27 -13.55 -14.10 31.78
C SER A 27 -12.62 -13.05 31.22
N SER A 28 -11.68 -13.45 30.38
CA SER A 28 -10.99 -12.53 29.49
C SER A 28 -12.01 -12.08 28.44
N GLY A 29 -12.63 -10.93 28.72
CA GLY A 29 -13.34 -10.18 27.69
C GLY A 29 -12.43 -10.01 26.50
N GLY A 30 -12.81 -10.56 25.36
CA GLY A 30 -12.19 -10.27 24.07
C GLY A 30 -12.31 -8.77 23.83
N ALA A 31 -11.30 -8.02 24.23
CA ALA A 31 -11.11 -6.68 23.73
C ALA A 31 -10.83 -6.86 22.25
N ASP A 32 -11.71 -6.34 21.39
CA ASP A 32 -11.39 -6.03 20.01
C ASP A 32 -10.06 -5.25 20.02
N GLU A 33 -8.94 -5.96 19.83
CA GLU A 33 -7.66 -5.32 19.57
C GLU A 33 -7.75 -4.63 18.21
N ARG A 34 -8.37 -3.45 18.22
CA ARG A 34 -8.15 -2.49 17.15
C ARG A 34 -6.64 -2.30 17.08
N PRO A 35 -6.01 -2.54 15.91
CA PRO A 35 -4.58 -2.39 15.77
C PRO A 35 -4.18 -1.03 16.34
N ALA A 36 -3.30 -1.03 17.30
CA ALA A 36 -2.87 0.16 18.03
C ALA A 36 -2.53 1.26 17.01
N ARG A 37 -3.23 2.40 17.11
CA ARG A 37 -3.06 3.54 16.22
C ARG A 37 -1.57 3.85 16.15
N ARG A 38 -0.95 3.64 14.98
CA ARG A 38 0.48 3.86 14.77
C ARG A 38 0.84 5.25 15.26
N PRO A 39 1.89 5.44 16.08
CA PRO A 39 2.24 6.76 16.57
C PRO A 39 2.54 7.69 15.40
N ALA A 40 1.82 8.82 15.33
CA ALA A 40 1.94 9.80 14.28
C ALA A 40 3.35 10.42 14.27
N GLY A 41 4.25 9.90 13.43
CA GLY A 41 5.57 10.47 13.19
C GLY A 41 5.62 11.19 11.86
N TYR A 42 5.10 10.54 10.82
CA TYR A 42 5.05 11.05 9.46
C TYR A 42 3.61 11.10 8.95
N PHE A 43 3.43 11.39 7.66
CA PHE A 43 2.11 11.37 7.03
C PHE A 43 1.53 9.95 6.98
N ASP A 44 0.27 9.78 7.33
CA ASP A 44 -0.42 8.48 7.31
C ASP A 44 -0.88 8.13 5.90
N THR A 45 0.06 7.61 5.11
CA THR A 45 -0.21 7.18 3.74
C THR A 45 -1.14 5.98 3.70
N GLN A 46 -1.01 5.05 4.65
CA GLN A 46 -1.87 3.87 4.71
C GLN A 46 -3.33 4.27 4.98
N GLY A 47 -3.57 5.11 6.00
CA GLY A 47 -4.92 5.57 6.30
C GLY A 47 -5.56 6.36 5.16
N LEU A 48 -4.76 7.17 4.41
CA LEU A 48 -5.24 7.84 3.21
C LEU A 48 -5.68 6.83 2.15
N LEU A 49 -4.86 5.81 1.84
CA LEU A 49 -5.16 4.81 0.82
C LEU A 49 -6.35 3.94 1.21
N ASP A 50 -6.44 3.50 2.47
CA ASP A 50 -7.57 2.71 2.97
C ASP A 50 -8.89 3.47 2.84
N ALA A 51 -8.88 4.78 3.16
CA ALA A 51 -10.03 5.66 3.00
C ALA A 51 -10.42 5.81 1.52
N GLN A 52 -9.45 5.97 0.61
CA GLN A 52 -9.71 6.08 -0.83
C GLN A 52 -10.27 4.79 -1.40
N VAL A 53 -9.68 3.62 -1.06
CA VAL A 53 -10.20 2.31 -1.48
C VAL A 53 -11.67 2.18 -1.09
N LYS A 54 -11.99 2.44 0.19
CA LYS A 54 -13.37 2.36 0.66
C LYS A 54 -14.28 3.34 -0.10
N GLN A 55 -13.90 4.60 -0.24
CA GLN A 55 -14.71 5.62 -0.91
C GLN A 55 -14.96 5.27 -2.38
N LEU A 56 -13.95 4.78 -3.12
CA LEU A 56 -14.08 4.39 -4.51
C LEU A 56 -14.91 3.12 -4.67
N GLN A 57 -14.79 2.15 -3.74
CA GLN A 57 -15.68 0.99 -3.72
C GLN A 57 -17.14 1.37 -3.50
N ASP A 58 -17.42 2.32 -2.59
CA ASP A 58 -18.79 2.78 -2.31
C ASP A 58 -19.39 3.60 -3.49
N GLN A 59 -18.56 4.36 -4.22
CA GLN A 59 -19.00 5.22 -5.35
C GLN A 59 -19.08 4.48 -6.71
N HIS A 60 -18.44 3.31 -6.84
CA HIS A 60 -18.39 2.49 -8.07
C HIS A 60 -17.97 3.24 -9.34
N PRO A 61 -16.98 4.15 -9.33
CA PRO A 61 -16.51 4.80 -10.54
C PRO A 61 -15.73 3.82 -11.41
N GLY A 62 -15.70 4.11 -12.72
CA GLY A 62 -14.83 3.41 -13.65
C GLY A 62 -13.39 3.93 -13.62
N LEU A 63 -12.51 3.25 -14.35
CA LEU A 63 -11.10 3.60 -14.49
C LEU A 63 -10.68 3.49 -15.97
N GLU A 64 -10.07 4.54 -16.50
CA GLU A 64 -9.35 4.50 -17.77
C GLU A 64 -7.85 4.40 -17.45
N LYS A 65 -7.21 3.33 -17.93
CA LYS A 65 -5.78 3.05 -17.69
C LYS A 65 -5.04 2.99 -19.01
N ARG A 66 -3.92 3.72 -19.11
CA ARG A 66 -3.02 3.73 -20.26
C ARG A 66 -1.63 3.30 -19.83
N VAL A 67 -1.11 2.24 -20.43
CA VAL A 67 0.19 1.65 -20.14
C VAL A 67 1.10 1.74 -21.36
N VAL A 68 2.35 2.10 -21.15
CA VAL A 68 3.43 2.06 -22.14
C VAL A 68 4.57 1.22 -21.59
N LEU A 69 4.97 0.17 -22.29
CA LEU A 69 6.08 -0.69 -21.96
C LEU A 69 7.23 -0.51 -22.95
N ARG A 70 8.44 -0.34 -22.46
CA ARG A 70 9.69 -0.26 -23.26
C ARG A 70 9.65 0.76 -24.39
N GLY A 71 8.88 1.84 -24.24
CA GLY A 71 8.71 2.83 -25.30
C GLY A 71 7.87 2.35 -26.50
N GLY A 72 7.17 1.23 -26.36
CA GLY A 72 6.23 0.70 -27.38
C GLY A 72 4.96 1.51 -27.51
N ALA A 73 4.03 1.01 -28.31
CA ALA A 73 2.71 1.62 -28.46
C ALA A 73 1.96 1.60 -27.11
N PRO A 74 1.20 2.65 -26.81
CA PRO A 74 0.38 2.68 -25.61
C PRO A 74 -0.81 1.71 -25.74
N GLU A 75 -1.05 0.95 -24.69
CA GLU A 75 -2.25 0.16 -24.52
C GLU A 75 -3.20 0.91 -23.57
N THR A 76 -4.46 1.02 -23.95
CA THR A 76 -5.50 1.69 -23.17
C THR A 76 -6.61 0.70 -22.84
N GLU A 77 -6.99 0.63 -21.59
CA GLU A 77 -8.07 -0.20 -21.09
C GLU A 77 -9.04 0.66 -20.27
N THR A 78 -10.33 0.37 -20.39
CA THR A 78 -11.38 0.98 -19.58
C THR A 78 -12.05 -0.10 -18.75
N LEU A 79 -11.97 0.05 -17.43
CA LEU A 79 -12.57 -0.84 -16.45
C LEU A 79 -13.82 -0.17 -15.89
N ALA A 80 -14.99 -0.78 -16.08
CA ALA A 80 -16.23 -0.26 -15.53
C ALA A 80 -16.35 -0.48 -14.02
N GLN A 81 -15.76 -1.56 -13.52
CA GLN A 81 -15.75 -1.94 -12.10
C GLN A 81 -14.34 -2.40 -11.71
N PRO A 82 -13.40 -1.48 -11.49
CA PRO A 82 -12.06 -1.83 -11.08
C PRO A 82 -12.02 -2.36 -9.64
N ASP A 83 -11.12 -3.30 -9.37
CA ASP A 83 -10.74 -3.65 -8.00
C ASP A 83 -9.82 -2.58 -7.44
N TRP A 84 -10.39 -1.62 -6.72
CA TRP A 84 -9.64 -0.48 -6.17
C TRP A 84 -8.57 -0.87 -5.16
N ALA A 85 -8.76 -1.95 -4.41
CA ALA A 85 -7.75 -2.46 -3.49
C ALA A 85 -6.52 -2.95 -4.26
N HIS A 86 -6.74 -3.67 -5.37
CA HIS A 86 -5.67 -4.13 -6.25
C HIS A 86 -5.01 -2.97 -7.01
N GLU A 87 -5.79 -2.03 -7.56
CA GLU A 87 -5.27 -0.88 -8.31
C GLU A 87 -4.38 0.04 -7.46
N LEU A 88 -4.71 0.24 -6.18
CA LEU A 88 -3.94 1.09 -5.28
C LEU A 88 -2.86 0.34 -4.48
N GLN A 89 -2.75 -0.97 -4.60
CA GLN A 89 -1.82 -1.81 -3.81
C GLN A 89 -0.37 -1.33 -3.92
N LEU A 90 0.07 -0.91 -5.12
CA LEU A 90 1.45 -0.45 -5.34
C LEU A 90 1.80 0.78 -4.50
N PHE A 91 0.82 1.66 -4.25
CA PHE A 91 1.04 2.93 -3.54
C PHE A 91 1.28 2.77 -2.04
N TYR A 92 0.91 1.63 -1.45
CA TYR A 92 1.26 1.31 -0.06
C TYR A 92 2.78 1.21 0.18
N GLN A 93 3.57 1.03 -0.89
CA GLN A 93 5.04 1.10 -0.79
C GLN A 93 5.54 2.48 -0.36
N ALA A 94 4.76 3.55 -0.57
CA ALA A 94 5.09 4.89 -0.14
C ALA A 94 4.87 5.13 1.37
N ASP A 95 4.32 4.16 2.12
CA ASP A 95 4.10 4.32 3.55
C ASP A 95 5.42 4.30 4.34
N ILE A 96 5.83 5.48 4.82
CA ILE A 96 6.98 5.70 5.68
C ILE A 96 6.59 5.86 7.16
N ASN A 97 5.30 5.83 7.50
CA ASN A 97 4.82 6.05 8.86
C ASN A 97 4.88 4.76 9.72
N LYS A 98 6.01 4.05 9.64
CA LYS A 98 6.27 2.82 10.38
C LYS A 98 7.09 3.10 11.62
N PRO A 99 6.83 2.43 12.77
CA PRO A 99 7.59 2.64 14.01
C PRO A 99 9.11 2.52 13.83
N ALA A 100 9.57 1.57 13.00
CA ALA A 100 10.99 1.33 12.71
C ALA A 100 11.66 2.48 11.93
N LEU A 101 10.88 3.37 11.30
CA LEU A 101 11.38 4.50 10.52
C LEU A 101 11.33 5.83 11.28
N ARG A 102 11.04 5.81 12.58
CA ARG A 102 11.03 7.04 13.39
C ARG A 102 12.41 7.70 13.38
N GLY A 103 12.46 8.98 12.97
CA GLY A 103 13.71 9.72 12.83
C GLY A 103 14.49 9.43 11.53
N ALA A 104 13.99 8.56 10.66
CA ALA A 104 14.66 8.15 9.43
C ALA A 104 14.53 9.17 8.27
N TYR A 105 13.66 10.16 8.40
CA TYR A 105 13.40 11.16 7.36
C TYR A 105 13.52 12.59 7.91
N GLN A 106 14.21 13.43 7.17
CA GLN A 106 14.15 14.88 7.35
C GLN A 106 12.83 15.40 6.78
N VAL A 107 12.12 16.25 7.55
CA VAL A 107 10.84 16.83 7.14
C VAL A 107 11.01 18.31 6.86
N GLN A 108 10.60 18.74 5.67
CA GLN A 108 10.53 20.15 5.29
C GLN A 108 9.06 20.50 5.00
N THR A 109 8.59 21.62 5.57
CA THR A 109 7.25 22.15 5.30
C THR A 109 7.39 23.52 4.64
N THR A 110 6.59 23.75 3.59
CA THR A 110 6.54 25.04 2.87
C THR A 110 5.06 25.36 2.60
N ASP A 111 4.66 26.57 2.96
CA ASP A 111 3.32 27.09 2.71
C ASP A 111 3.37 28.13 1.59
N SER A 112 2.50 28.00 0.60
CA SER A 112 2.39 28.93 -0.54
C SER A 112 0.99 28.89 -1.12
N ALA A 113 0.39 30.05 -1.33
CA ALA A 113 -0.91 30.21 -1.99
C ALA A 113 -2.04 29.32 -1.39
N GLY A 114 -2.08 29.20 -0.06
CA GLY A 114 -3.09 28.38 0.63
C GLY A 114 -2.84 26.86 0.56
N LEU A 115 -1.70 26.45 0.03
CA LEU A 115 -1.27 25.06 -0.05
C LEU A 115 -0.08 24.81 0.88
N THR A 116 -0.15 23.76 1.66
CA THR A 116 0.95 23.25 2.48
C THR A 116 1.61 22.08 1.77
N ARG A 117 2.92 22.18 1.53
CA ARG A 117 3.76 21.10 0.99
C ARG A 117 4.63 20.55 2.09
N ARG A 118 4.53 19.27 2.37
CA ARG A 118 5.43 18.53 3.26
C ARG A 118 6.27 17.58 2.45
N THR A 119 7.60 17.72 2.54
CA THR A 119 8.57 16.86 1.87
C THR A 119 9.35 16.08 2.90
N PHE A 120 9.40 14.78 2.73
CA PHE A 120 10.09 13.81 3.58
C PHE A 120 11.25 13.25 2.77
N ARG A 121 12.50 13.51 3.19
CA ARG A 121 13.71 12.99 2.55
C ARG A 121 14.38 12.01 3.46
N ARG A 122 14.67 10.83 2.94
CA ARG A 122 15.39 9.79 3.67
C ARG A 122 16.80 10.26 4.03
N LEU A 123 17.22 10.03 5.28
CA LEU A 123 18.59 10.30 5.71
C LEU A 123 19.57 9.32 5.03
N PRO A 124 20.82 9.75 4.73
CA PRO A 124 21.76 8.92 3.98
C PRO A 124 22.09 7.56 4.63
N GLU A 125 22.09 7.50 5.95
CA GLU A 125 22.41 6.31 6.75
C GLU A 125 21.25 5.30 6.86
N VAL A 126 20.06 5.65 6.35
CA VAL A 126 18.88 4.82 6.46
C VAL A 126 18.72 3.95 5.22
N ASP A 127 18.64 2.64 5.41
CA ASP A 127 18.32 1.69 4.35
C ASP A 127 16.80 1.47 4.28
N HIS A 128 16.13 2.23 3.41
CA HIS A 128 14.71 2.09 3.12
C HIS A 128 14.43 2.47 1.66
N PRO A 129 13.53 1.73 0.96
CA PRO A 129 13.28 1.97 -0.48
C PRO A 129 12.74 3.38 -0.80
N VAL A 130 11.89 3.96 0.05
CA VAL A 130 11.37 5.33 -0.20
C VAL A 130 12.48 6.34 0.06
N THR A 131 12.96 6.99 -0.98
CA THR A 131 14.01 8.02 -0.91
C THR A 131 13.45 9.41 -0.66
N GLU A 132 12.30 9.70 -1.25
CA GLU A 132 11.58 10.96 -1.04
C GLU A 132 10.07 10.73 -1.11
N MET A 133 9.31 11.41 -0.25
CA MET A 133 7.86 11.52 -0.34
C MET A 133 7.45 12.98 -0.19
N THR A 134 6.47 13.44 -0.99
CA THR A 134 5.89 14.78 -0.90
C THR A 134 4.38 14.68 -0.82
N VAL A 135 3.79 15.42 0.11
CA VAL A 135 2.34 15.57 0.26
C VAL A 135 1.99 17.03 0.12
N LEU A 136 1.07 17.34 -0.80
CA LEU A 136 0.49 18.67 -1.01
C LEU A 136 -0.95 18.67 -0.46
N GLN A 137 -1.26 19.62 0.41
CA GLN A 137 -2.55 19.74 1.06
C GLN A 137 -3.13 21.16 0.91
N ALA A 138 -4.45 21.26 0.81
CA ALA A 138 -5.22 22.49 0.98
C ALA A 138 -6.02 22.34 2.28
N GLY A 139 -5.56 22.97 3.36
CA GLY A 139 -6.08 22.69 4.71
C GLY A 139 -5.98 21.20 5.05
N PRO A 140 -7.08 20.52 5.43
CA PRO A 140 -7.05 19.09 5.74
C PRO A 140 -7.07 18.19 4.49
N THR A 141 -7.36 18.73 3.30
CA THR A 141 -7.57 17.95 2.08
C THR A 141 -6.27 17.71 1.34
N VAL A 142 -5.93 16.45 1.12
CA VAL A 142 -4.78 16.07 0.26
C VAL A 142 -5.12 16.36 -1.19
N ARG A 143 -4.21 17.03 -1.91
CA ARG A 143 -4.30 17.36 -3.34
C ARG A 143 -3.40 16.47 -4.18
N GLU A 144 -2.23 16.16 -3.65
CA GLU A 144 -1.27 15.29 -4.34
C GLU A 144 -0.39 14.56 -3.32
N LEU A 145 -0.08 13.30 -3.61
CA LEU A 145 0.98 12.53 -2.98
C LEU A 145 1.93 12.07 -4.07
N ARG A 146 3.23 12.26 -3.85
CA ARG A 146 4.30 11.71 -4.69
C ARG A 146 5.27 10.94 -3.82
N ALA A 147 5.83 9.85 -4.37
CA ALA A 147 6.93 9.14 -3.74
C ALA A 147 7.91 8.63 -4.77
N THR A 148 9.20 8.67 -4.43
CA THR A 148 10.27 7.99 -5.16
C THR A 148 10.69 6.78 -4.36
N VAL A 149 10.65 5.62 -5.01
CA VAL A 149 10.95 4.32 -4.41
C VAL A 149 12.06 3.67 -5.20
N ASP A 150 13.24 3.52 -4.60
CA ASP A 150 14.42 2.94 -5.22
C ASP A 150 14.87 1.71 -4.43
N GLN A 151 15.09 0.62 -5.15
CA GLN A 151 15.65 -0.62 -4.61
C GLN A 151 16.86 -1.01 -5.43
N GLN A 152 17.96 -1.28 -4.77
CA GLN A 152 19.20 -1.67 -5.42
C GLN A 152 19.88 -2.79 -4.66
N ASN A 153 20.37 -3.78 -5.41
CA ASN A 153 21.33 -4.77 -4.95
C ASN A 153 22.36 -5.04 -6.06
N PRO A 154 23.41 -5.84 -5.86
CA PRO A 154 24.46 -6.08 -6.87
C PRO A 154 23.95 -6.61 -8.22
N LEU A 155 22.77 -7.24 -8.27
CA LEU A 155 22.23 -7.86 -9.48
C LEU A 155 21.06 -7.08 -10.10
N PHE A 156 20.48 -6.14 -9.35
CA PHE A 156 19.20 -5.55 -9.71
C PHE A 156 19.07 -4.11 -9.22
N PHE A 157 18.51 -3.25 -10.08
CA PHE A 157 18.02 -1.92 -9.74
C PHE A 157 16.54 -1.79 -10.13
N SER A 158 15.72 -1.22 -9.26
CA SER A 158 14.34 -0.83 -9.55
C SER A 158 14.07 0.55 -8.99
N GLY A 159 13.71 1.49 -9.87
CA GLY A 159 13.29 2.83 -9.49
C GLY A 159 11.84 3.05 -9.90
N LYS A 160 11.03 3.64 -9.02
CA LYS A 160 9.63 4.00 -9.28
C LYS A 160 9.35 5.42 -8.79
N GLN A 161 8.60 6.16 -9.59
CA GLN A 161 7.97 7.39 -9.18
C GLN A 161 6.46 7.16 -9.15
N LEU A 162 5.88 7.33 -7.98
CA LEU A 162 4.46 7.15 -7.70
C LEU A 162 3.82 8.51 -7.53
N ARG A 163 2.65 8.72 -8.12
CA ARG A 163 1.88 9.95 -7.96
C ARG A 163 0.40 9.64 -7.85
N LEU A 164 -0.24 10.21 -6.85
CA LEU A 164 -1.69 10.24 -6.69
C LEU A 164 -2.14 11.70 -6.75
N ARG A 165 -3.22 11.99 -7.45
CA ARG A 165 -3.88 13.30 -7.49
C ARG A 165 -5.32 13.17 -7.04
N PHE A 166 -5.76 14.15 -6.27
CA PHE A 166 -7.09 14.19 -5.68
C PHE A 166 -7.85 15.43 -6.14
N GLY A 167 -9.15 15.29 -6.27
CA GLY A 167 -10.06 16.39 -6.55
C GLY A 167 -10.16 17.37 -5.38
N GLU A 168 -10.97 18.40 -5.55
CA GLU A 168 -11.22 19.38 -4.48
C GLU A 168 -11.93 18.77 -3.29
N ASP A 169 -12.72 17.76 -3.54
CA ASP A 169 -13.42 16.93 -2.55
C ASP A 169 -12.51 15.93 -1.81
N GLY A 170 -11.21 15.86 -2.19
CA GLY A 170 -10.27 14.91 -1.62
C GLY A 170 -10.40 13.47 -2.14
N THR A 171 -11.26 13.22 -3.14
CA THR A 171 -11.37 11.92 -3.78
C THR A 171 -10.30 11.75 -4.85
N LEU A 172 -9.74 10.55 -4.97
CA LEU A 172 -8.78 10.22 -6.01
C LEU A 172 -9.35 10.52 -7.40
N SER A 173 -8.61 11.28 -8.20
CA SER A 173 -8.97 11.63 -9.57
C SER A 173 -8.09 10.93 -10.60
N SER A 174 -6.82 10.72 -10.29
CA SER A 174 -5.88 10.03 -11.18
C SER A 174 -4.66 9.53 -10.43
N TYR A 175 -3.98 8.55 -11.03
CA TYR A 175 -2.67 8.14 -10.57
C TYR A 175 -1.68 7.94 -11.73
N GLN A 176 -0.40 8.00 -11.42
CA GLN A 176 0.68 7.75 -12.34
C GLN A 176 1.77 6.91 -11.68
N VAL A 177 2.30 5.96 -12.44
CA VAL A 177 3.49 5.18 -12.09
C VAL A 177 4.49 5.28 -13.22
N LEU A 178 5.68 5.79 -12.93
CA LEU A 178 6.83 5.73 -13.81
C LEU A 178 7.81 4.73 -13.19
N GLY A 179 8.17 3.69 -13.93
CA GLY A 179 9.06 2.67 -13.42
C GLY A 179 10.21 2.36 -14.38
N GLN A 180 11.35 2.03 -13.79
CA GLN A 180 12.50 1.49 -14.51
C GLN A 180 13.10 0.32 -13.73
N GLN A 181 13.55 -0.69 -14.46
CA GLN A 181 14.22 -1.85 -13.90
C GLN A 181 15.44 -2.19 -14.74
N LYS A 182 16.53 -2.54 -14.09
CA LYS A 182 17.75 -3.00 -14.71
C LYS A 182 18.26 -4.24 -13.99
N LEU A 183 18.46 -5.31 -14.73
CA LEU A 183 19.17 -6.52 -14.30
C LEU A 183 20.58 -6.47 -14.90
N VAL A 184 21.55 -7.02 -14.18
CA VAL A 184 22.92 -7.17 -14.70
C VAL A 184 22.87 -8.04 -15.97
N GLY A 185 23.52 -7.56 -17.05
CA GLY A 185 23.55 -8.24 -18.34
C GLY A 185 22.32 -8.02 -19.23
N PHE A 186 21.33 -7.24 -18.80
CA PHE A 186 20.14 -6.91 -19.59
C PHE A 186 19.95 -5.41 -19.76
N ASP A 187 19.22 -5.01 -20.79
CA ASP A 187 18.84 -3.63 -21.03
C ASP A 187 17.86 -3.11 -19.97
N THR A 188 17.92 -1.81 -19.72
CA THR A 188 16.97 -1.17 -18.81
C THR A 188 15.56 -1.19 -19.40
N THR A 189 14.64 -1.80 -18.69
CA THR A 189 13.21 -1.76 -19.01
C THR A 189 12.57 -0.56 -18.33
N ARG A 190 11.81 0.24 -19.10
CA ARG A 190 11.01 1.35 -18.59
C ARG A 190 9.54 1.13 -18.86
N TYR A 191 8.70 1.57 -17.96
CA TYR A 191 7.25 1.54 -18.13
C TYR A 191 6.59 2.77 -17.52
N THR A 192 5.43 3.11 -18.09
CA THR A 192 4.57 4.18 -17.58
C THR A 192 3.15 3.65 -17.51
N ALA A 193 2.52 3.84 -16.37
CA ALA A 193 1.08 3.62 -16.22
C ALA A 193 0.43 4.93 -15.75
N ASN A 194 -0.56 5.40 -16.50
CA ASN A 194 -1.39 6.54 -16.15
C ASN A 194 -2.83 6.05 -16.06
N ALA A 195 -3.52 6.44 -15.00
CA ALA A 195 -4.92 6.09 -14.85
C ALA A 195 -5.74 7.29 -14.38
N ARG A 196 -6.97 7.36 -14.88
CA ARG A 196 -7.93 8.41 -14.57
C ARG A 196 -9.24 7.77 -14.11
N VAL A 197 -9.75 8.24 -12.98
CA VAL A 197 -11.07 7.85 -12.49
C VAL A 197 -12.13 8.51 -13.38
N ILE A 198 -13.07 7.70 -13.90
CA ILE A 198 -14.20 8.15 -14.73
C ILE A 198 -15.50 7.97 -13.94
N ARG A 199 -16.28 9.05 -13.88
CA ARG A 199 -17.55 9.12 -13.15
C ARG A 199 -18.71 9.23 -14.12
#